data_f98690ad5a94652077a51303e7a2c1c4
#
_entry.id   f98690ad5a94652077a51303e7a2c1c4
#
_cell.length_a   1.000
_cell.length_b   1.000
_cell.length_c   1.000
_cell.angle_alpha   90.00
_cell.angle_beta   90.00
_cell.angle_gamma   90.00
#
_symmetry.space_group_name_H-M   'P 1'
#
loop_
_entity.id
_entity.type
_entity.pdbx_description
1 polymer ?
#
loop_
_entity_poly.entity_id
_entity_poly.type
_entity_poly.pdbx_seq_one_letter_code
_entity_poly.pdbx_strand_id
1 'polypeptide(L)'
;MYSGPITDPHQHLWDYQYKYSHGWLQIDSHPWTGDWTMLANNYLIEDYFEDIKNQNITKSVHVEAEWNDEPGAWGETLWLHEINKVHNFPNSIVGHVNLSKDNAEHVINKHLEASNLFVGIRHNQFNHDKDKDFIFSDVNHMQSDVWLENFKLLDKYNLSFDLGCFYNQLLDGANVAKKNPNVSMILNHVGQPIKREKEEYERWKNGIKTISENQNVNCKLSGVTMTDHNWTNESIKEIFDYVIDCFGIDRCIVASNFPVDKLFGSYDKIYNAYKEVLSHYSDDENKKLFQLNANKLYKIN
;
A
#
# COMPACT_ATOMS: atom_id res chain seq x y z
N MET A 1 14.35 -5.72 -20.18
CA MET A 1 13.20 -5.44 -19.29
C MET A 1 12.60 -6.74 -18.77
N TYR A 2 12.17 -6.79 -17.53
CA TYR A 2 11.58 -7.99 -16.92
C TYR A 2 10.29 -8.42 -17.64
N SER A 3 10.21 -9.70 -18.00
CA SER A 3 9.07 -10.30 -18.70
C SER A 3 8.47 -11.51 -17.95
N GLY A 4 9.05 -11.85 -16.81
CA GLY A 4 8.58 -12.94 -15.95
C GLY A 4 7.22 -12.66 -15.32
N PRO A 5 6.67 -13.62 -14.54
CA PRO A 5 5.42 -13.46 -13.83
C PRO A 5 5.52 -12.38 -12.75
N ILE A 6 4.44 -11.62 -12.57
CA ILE A 6 4.35 -10.51 -11.64
C ILE A 6 3.25 -10.81 -10.62
N THR A 7 3.52 -10.48 -9.37
CA THR A 7 2.51 -10.32 -8.32
C THR A 7 2.34 -8.84 -8.04
N ASP A 8 1.14 -8.29 -8.26
CA ASP A 8 0.84 -6.90 -7.92
C ASP A 8 0.38 -6.80 -6.46
N PRO A 9 1.22 -6.33 -5.53
CA PRO A 9 0.92 -6.36 -4.10
C PRO A 9 0.17 -5.13 -3.59
N HIS A 10 -0.40 -4.31 -4.47
CA HIS A 10 -1.21 -3.16 -4.07
C HIS A 10 -2.15 -2.73 -5.18
N GLN A 11 -3.33 -3.27 -5.17
CA GLN A 11 -4.44 -2.82 -5.99
C GLN A 11 -5.69 -2.68 -5.10
N HIS A 12 -6.68 -1.95 -5.60
CA HIS A 12 -7.97 -1.77 -4.96
C HIS A 12 -9.07 -2.14 -5.93
N LEU A 13 -10.16 -2.68 -5.40
CA LEU A 13 -11.42 -2.86 -6.12
C LEU A 13 -12.51 -2.17 -5.30
N TRP A 14 -13.49 -1.62 -5.97
CA TRP A 14 -14.71 -1.10 -5.33
C TRP A 14 -15.89 -1.13 -6.27
N ASP A 15 -17.07 -1.31 -5.69
CA ASP A 15 -18.35 -1.20 -6.40
C ASP A 15 -19.02 0.12 -5.98
N TYR A 16 -19.32 0.97 -6.95
CA TYR A 16 -19.86 2.31 -6.68
C TYR A 16 -21.24 2.29 -6.02
N GLN A 17 -21.99 1.16 -6.10
CA GLN A 17 -23.21 1.01 -5.32
C GLN A 17 -22.95 1.13 -3.81
N TYR A 18 -21.75 0.79 -3.35
CA TYR A 18 -21.28 0.92 -1.97
C TYR A 18 -20.51 2.23 -1.72
N LYS A 19 -20.71 3.28 -2.54
CA LYS A 19 -19.96 4.55 -2.42
C LYS A 19 -20.02 5.19 -1.04
N TYR A 20 -21.09 4.97 -0.29
CA TYR A 20 -21.21 5.43 1.09
C TYR A 20 -20.36 4.62 2.06
N SER A 21 -20.02 3.37 1.70
CA SER A 21 -19.06 2.55 2.43
C SER A 21 -17.63 3.02 2.19
N HIS A 22 -17.36 3.62 1.02
CA HIS A 22 -16.09 4.23 0.64
C HIS A 22 -16.26 5.75 0.63
N GLY A 23 -16.25 6.39 1.81
CA GLY A 23 -16.56 7.81 1.97
C GLY A 23 -15.71 8.75 1.11
N TRP A 24 -14.48 8.38 0.79
CA TRP A 24 -13.57 9.13 -0.06
C TRP A 24 -14.01 9.18 -1.55
N LEU A 25 -14.86 8.25 -2.02
CA LEU A 25 -15.45 8.31 -3.36
C LEU A 25 -16.47 9.47 -3.55
N GLN A 26 -16.81 10.16 -2.47
CA GLN A 26 -17.69 11.33 -2.50
C GLN A 26 -16.91 12.65 -2.60
N ILE A 27 -15.57 12.59 -2.64
CA ILE A 27 -14.68 13.75 -2.72
C ILE A 27 -14.31 13.95 -4.19
N ASP A 28 -14.53 15.17 -4.73
CA ASP A 28 -14.23 15.48 -6.12
C ASP A 28 -12.72 15.74 -6.36
N SER A 29 -12.00 16.13 -5.32
CA SER A 29 -10.57 16.41 -5.42
C SER A 29 -9.83 16.14 -4.10
N HIS A 30 -8.54 15.87 -4.23
CA HIS A 30 -7.67 15.57 -3.10
C HIS A 30 -6.40 16.45 -3.14
N PRO A 31 -5.88 16.91 -1.98
CA PRO A 31 -4.77 17.88 -1.94
C PRO A 31 -3.51 17.51 -2.72
N TRP A 32 -3.12 16.23 -2.77
CA TRP A 32 -1.91 15.83 -3.50
C TRP A 32 -2.16 15.05 -4.79
N THR A 33 -3.33 14.44 -4.96
CA THR A 33 -3.65 13.68 -6.17
C THR A 33 -4.51 14.45 -7.16
N GLY A 34 -5.10 15.59 -6.75
CA GLY A 34 -5.91 16.43 -7.62
C GLY A 34 -7.33 15.92 -7.85
N ASP A 35 -7.83 16.03 -9.07
CA ASP A 35 -9.19 15.65 -9.46
C ASP A 35 -9.41 14.13 -9.36
N TRP A 36 -10.40 13.73 -8.55
CA TRP A 36 -10.77 12.34 -8.31
C TRP A 36 -12.06 11.89 -9.00
N THR A 37 -12.68 12.72 -9.80
CA THR A 37 -13.97 12.41 -10.45
C THR A 37 -13.93 11.11 -11.26
N MET A 38 -12.78 10.77 -11.84
CA MET A 38 -12.58 9.52 -12.56
C MET A 38 -12.67 8.28 -11.65
N LEU A 39 -12.31 8.41 -10.36
CA LEU A 39 -12.36 7.31 -9.38
C LEU A 39 -13.77 7.08 -8.83
N ALA A 40 -14.68 8.06 -8.94
CA ALA A 40 -16.07 7.96 -8.50
C ALA A 40 -16.93 7.11 -9.46
N ASN A 41 -16.43 5.96 -9.86
CA ASN A 41 -17.05 4.97 -10.73
C ASN A 41 -16.74 3.58 -10.21
N ASN A 42 -17.38 2.55 -10.75
CA ASN A 42 -16.99 1.18 -10.47
C ASN A 42 -15.54 0.94 -10.90
N TYR A 43 -14.83 0.20 -10.08
CA TYR A 43 -13.58 -0.45 -10.46
C TYR A 43 -13.62 -1.90 -9.95
N LEU A 44 -14.22 -2.74 -10.77
CA LEU A 44 -14.47 -4.15 -10.48
C LEU A 44 -13.30 -5.01 -10.99
N ILE A 45 -13.39 -6.31 -10.78
CA ILE A 45 -12.34 -7.25 -11.18
C ILE A 45 -12.13 -7.26 -12.70
N GLU A 46 -13.20 -7.07 -13.49
CA GLU A 46 -13.14 -6.99 -14.93
C GLU A 46 -12.39 -5.76 -15.42
N ASP A 47 -12.57 -4.61 -14.74
CA ASP A 47 -11.83 -3.37 -15.04
C ASP A 47 -10.35 -3.55 -14.75
N TYR A 48 -10.02 -4.21 -13.62
CA TYR A 48 -8.65 -4.54 -13.28
C TYR A 48 -8.03 -5.49 -14.33
N PHE A 49 -8.74 -6.52 -14.76
CA PHE A 49 -8.26 -7.44 -15.81
C PHE A 49 -8.03 -6.73 -17.15
N GLU A 50 -8.87 -5.76 -17.50
CA GLU A 50 -8.66 -4.95 -18.71
C GLU A 50 -7.39 -4.10 -18.58
N ASP A 51 -7.14 -3.50 -17.41
CA ASP A 51 -5.95 -2.68 -17.20
C ASP A 51 -4.66 -3.50 -17.23
N ILE A 52 -4.65 -4.72 -16.69
CA ILE A 52 -3.45 -5.56 -16.58
C ILE A 52 -3.18 -6.45 -17.80
N LYS A 53 -4.05 -6.50 -18.79
CA LYS A 53 -4.05 -7.51 -19.88
C LYS A 53 -2.75 -7.62 -20.68
N ASN A 54 -1.97 -6.53 -20.76
CA ASN A 54 -0.69 -6.52 -21.46
C ASN A 54 0.52 -6.75 -20.54
N GLN A 55 0.28 -6.92 -19.24
CA GLN A 55 1.31 -7.21 -18.25
C GLN A 55 1.16 -8.68 -17.78
N ASN A 56 2.29 -9.33 -17.45
CA ASN A 56 2.26 -10.70 -16.97
C ASN A 56 1.88 -10.78 -15.49
N ILE A 57 0.74 -10.15 -15.10
CA ILE A 57 0.21 -10.19 -13.73
C ILE A 57 -0.45 -11.54 -13.52
N THR A 58 0.10 -12.34 -12.63
CA THR A 58 -0.40 -13.69 -12.31
C THR A 58 -1.10 -13.77 -10.97
N LYS A 59 -0.83 -12.81 -10.08
CA LYS A 59 -1.40 -12.72 -8.73
C LYS A 59 -1.53 -11.27 -8.31
N SER A 60 -2.45 -11.00 -7.36
CA SER A 60 -2.56 -9.66 -6.76
C SER A 60 -2.90 -9.72 -5.27
N VAL A 61 -2.62 -8.61 -4.57
CA VAL A 61 -3.07 -8.33 -3.21
C VAL A 61 -4.02 -7.13 -3.27
N HIS A 62 -5.23 -7.32 -2.78
CA HIS A 62 -6.10 -6.19 -2.50
C HIS A 62 -5.69 -5.53 -1.19
N VAL A 63 -5.51 -4.23 -1.22
CA VAL A 63 -5.34 -3.40 -0.02
C VAL A 63 -6.63 -2.63 0.20
N GLU A 64 -7.13 -2.63 1.43
CA GLU A 64 -8.41 -2.02 1.82
C GLU A 64 -8.66 -0.66 1.17
N ALA A 65 -9.93 -0.39 0.87
CA ALA A 65 -10.38 0.87 0.28
C ALA A 65 -11.31 1.66 1.23
N GLU A 66 -11.09 1.54 2.55
CA GLU A 66 -11.81 2.25 3.60
C GLU A 66 -13.33 1.96 3.59
N TRP A 67 -13.67 0.66 3.59
CA TRP A 67 -15.06 0.23 3.76
C TRP A 67 -15.56 0.54 5.19
N ASN A 68 -16.56 1.39 5.31
CA ASN A 68 -17.06 1.89 6.61
C ASN A 68 -18.53 1.54 6.91
N ASP A 69 -19.19 0.75 6.04
CA ASP A 69 -20.61 0.42 6.17
C ASP A 69 -20.85 -0.98 6.75
N GLU A 70 -22.13 -1.35 6.91
CA GLU A 70 -22.52 -2.68 7.40
C GLU A 70 -22.05 -3.81 6.44
N PRO A 71 -21.63 -4.95 6.97
CA PRO A 71 -21.64 -5.32 8.39
C PRO A 71 -20.45 -4.80 9.22
N GLY A 72 -19.63 -3.91 8.70
CA GLY A 72 -18.39 -3.38 9.24
C GLY A 72 -17.24 -3.57 8.25
N ALA A 73 -16.02 -3.16 8.60
CA ALA A 73 -14.86 -3.19 7.70
C ALA A 73 -14.59 -4.56 7.04
N TRP A 74 -14.93 -5.66 7.71
CA TRP A 74 -14.84 -7.02 7.16
C TRP A 74 -15.84 -7.31 6.02
N GLY A 75 -16.80 -6.43 5.76
CA GLY A 75 -17.69 -6.51 4.59
C GLY A 75 -16.91 -6.51 3.28
N GLU A 76 -15.88 -5.69 3.18
CA GLU A 76 -14.96 -5.68 2.04
C GLU A 76 -14.26 -7.04 1.88
N THR A 77 -13.77 -7.62 2.97
CA THR A 77 -13.11 -8.94 2.95
C THR A 77 -14.06 -10.06 2.53
N LEU A 78 -15.32 -10.04 2.96
CA LEU A 78 -16.34 -10.98 2.50
C LEU A 78 -16.59 -10.85 1.00
N TRP A 79 -16.79 -9.63 0.51
CA TRP A 79 -17.02 -9.35 -0.91
C TRP A 79 -15.85 -9.82 -1.77
N LEU A 80 -14.61 -9.51 -1.37
CA LEU A 80 -13.39 -9.95 -2.07
C LEU A 80 -13.19 -11.46 -2.04
N HIS A 81 -13.62 -12.13 -0.98
CA HIS A 81 -13.59 -13.59 -0.90
C HIS A 81 -14.51 -14.22 -1.95
N GLU A 82 -15.71 -13.67 -2.17
CA GLU A 82 -16.62 -14.15 -3.22
C GLU A 82 -16.05 -13.89 -4.63
N ILE A 83 -15.41 -12.76 -4.86
CA ILE A 83 -14.69 -12.47 -6.12
C ILE A 83 -13.58 -13.50 -6.34
N ASN A 84 -12.77 -13.79 -5.31
CA ASN A 84 -11.70 -14.78 -5.44
C ASN A 84 -12.20 -16.17 -5.81
N LYS A 85 -13.33 -16.62 -5.28
CA LYS A 85 -13.92 -17.94 -5.62
C LYS A 85 -14.21 -18.09 -7.12
N VAL A 86 -14.56 -16.98 -7.79
CA VAL A 86 -14.91 -16.98 -9.21
C VAL A 86 -13.68 -16.74 -10.10
N HIS A 87 -12.85 -15.77 -9.73
CA HIS A 87 -11.80 -15.25 -10.60
C HIS A 87 -10.38 -15.67 -10.19
N ASN A 88 -10.21 -16.30 -9.02
CA ASN A 88 -8.90 -16.62 -8.41
C ASN A 88 -8.03 -15.35 -8.18
N PHE A 89 -8.67 -14.20 -7.98
CA PHE A 89 -8.11 -12.88 -7.64
C PHE A 89 -9.06 -12.15 -6.69
N PRO A 90 -8.56 -11.32 -5.75
CA PRO A 90 -7.17 -11.20 -5.34
C PRO A 90 -6.68 -12.47 -4.62
N ASN A 91 -5.36 -12.66 -4.54
CA ASN A 91 -4.78 -13.85 -3.91
C ASN A 91 -4.48 -13.67 -2.42
N SER A 92 -4.48 -12.42 -1.95
CA SER A 92 -4.41 -12.06 -0.53
C SER A 92 -5.12 -10.73 -0.30
N ILE A 93 -5.53 -10.50 0.95
CA ILE A 93 -6.30 -9.31 1.36
C ILE A 93 -5.62 -8.66 2.56
N VAL A 94 -5.39 -7.37 2.45
CA VAL A 94 -5.05 -6.47 3.55
C VAL A 94 -6.32 -5.68 3.87
N GLY A 95 -6.93 -5.91 5.03
CA GLY A 95 -8.20 -5.30 5.41
C GLY A 95 -8.02 -4.06 6.28
N HIS A 96 -9.10 -3.28 6.45
CA HIS A 96 -9.11 -2.12 7.32
C HIS A 96 -9.40 -2.50 8.78
N VAL A 97 -8.52 -2.10 9.71
CA VAL A 97 -8.76 -2.20 11.15
C VAL A 97 -8.30 -0.91 11.83
N ASN A 98 -9.23 -0.20 12.46
CA ASN A 98 -8.89 0.98 13.26
C ASN A 98 -8.32 0.56 14.62
N LEU A 99 -7.00 0.53 14.72
CA LEU A 99 -6.28 0.14 15.94
C LEU A 99 -6.45 1.13 17.11
N SER A 100 -7.04 2.32 16.89
CA SER A 100 -7.34 3.28 17.96
C SER A 100 -8.65 2.98 18.72
N LYS A 101 -9.33 1.89 18.35
CA LYS A 101 -10.62 1.50 18.95
C LYS A 101 -10.49 0.27 19.84
N ASP A 102 -11.25 0.23 20.92
CA ASP A 102 -11.28 -0.87 21.88
C ASP A 102 -11.76 -2.20 21.27
N ASN A 103 -12.50 -2.14 20.16
CA ASN A 103 -13.00 -3.30 19.44
C ASN A 103 -12.07 -3.80 18.33
N ALA A 104 -10.82 -3.32 18.24
CA ALA A 104 -9.89 -3.70 17.17
C ALA A 104 -9.70 -5.22 17.06
N GLU A 105 -9.57 -5.93 18.18
CA GLU A 105 -9.44 -7.40 18.18
C GLU A 105 -10.70 -8.09 17.65
N HIS A 106 -11.89 -7.59 17.98
CA HIS A 106 -13.14 -8.11 17.44
C HIS A 106 -13.18 -7.97 15.91
N VAL A 107 -12.78 -6.81 15.37
CA VAL A 107 -12.74 -6.57 13.92
C VAL A 107 -11.72 -7.50 13.23
N ILE A 108 -10.54 -7.70 13.81
CA ILE A 108 -9.55 -8.67 13.30
C ILE A 108 -10.16 -10.07 13.22
N ASN A 109 -10.83 -10.54 14.28
CA ASN A 109 -11.47 -11.85 14.28
C ASN A 109 -12.55 -11.96 13.20
N LYS A 110 -13.32 -10.91 12.95
CA LYS A 110 -14.31 -10.87 11.87
C LYS A 110 -13.70 -11.00 10.48
N HIS A 111 -12.58 -10.34 10.23
CA HIS A 111 -11.82 -10.53 8.97
C HIS A 111 -11.31 -11.97 8.82
N LEU A 112 -10.77 -12.56 9.90
CA LEU A 112 -10.29 -13.95 9.88
C LEU A 112 -11.43 -14.97 9.64
N GLU A 113 -12.62 -14.70 10.19
CA GLU A 113 -13.83 -15.50 9.93
C GLU A 113 -14.32 -15.33 8.47
N ALA A 114 -14.17 -14.12 7.91
CA ALA A 114 -14.64 -13.77 6.58
C ALA A 114 -13.84 -14.44 5.45
N SER A 115 -12.51 -14.54 5.59
CA SER A 115 -11.66 -15.10 4.55
C SER A 115 -10.31 -15.58 5.06
N ASN A 116 -9.88 -16.75 4.56
CA ASN A 116 -8.50 -17.23 4.74
C ASN A 116 -7.47 -16.47 3.89
N LEU A 117 -7.91 -15.58 3.02
CA LEU A 117 -7.04 -14.67 2.23
C LEU A 117 -6.62 -13.43 3.03
N PHE A 118 -7.23 -13.17 4.18
CA PHE A 118 -6.88 -12.05 5.05
C PHE A 118 -5.54 -12.31 5.74
N VAL A 119 -4.51 -11.51 5.42
CA VAL A 119 -3.13 -11.74 5.88
C VAL A 119 -2.50 -10.53 6.55
N GLY A 120 -3.15 -9.38 6.49
CA GLY A 120 -2.62 -8.15 7.04
C GLY A 120 -3.68 -7.07 7.19
N ILE A 121 -3.30 -5.98 7.82
CA ILE A 121 -4.17 -4.81 7.98
C ILE A 121 -3.48 -3.54 7.48
N ARG A 122 -4.31 -2.55 7.08
CA ARG A 122 -3.89 -1.15 6.94
C ARG A 122 -4.77 -0.28 7.84
N HIS A 123 -4.14 0.69 8.48
CA HIS A 123 -4.76 1.81 9.16
C HIS A 123 -3.95 3.04 8.79
N ASN A 124 -4.46 3.85 7.88
CA ASN A 124 -3.77 5.03 7.35
C ASN A 124 -3.44 6.03 8.46
N GLN A 125 -2.23 6.59 8.42
CA GLN A 125 -1.66 7.45 9.47
C GLN A 125 -1.52 8.91 9.03
N PHE A 126 -1.90 9.26 7.82
CA PHE A 126 -1.62 10.52 7.13
C PHE A 126 -1.83 11.77 7.99
N ASN A 127 -0.75 12.31 8.54
CA ASN A 127 -0.73 13.51 9.34
C ASN A 127 0.59 14.27 9.10
N HIS A 128 0.53 15.36 8.32
CA HIS A 128 1.70 16.16 8.02
C HIS A 128 1.89 17.23 9.10
N ASP A 129 3.11 17.35 9.64
CA ASP A 129 3.41 18.20 10.79
C ASP A 129 3.44 19.71 10.50
N LYS A 130 3.57 20.10 9.23
CA LYS A 130 3.72 21.50 8.81
C LYS A 130 2.61 22.00 7.89
N ASP A 131 1.85 21.11 7.26
CA ASP A 131 0.90 21.46 6.22
C ASP A 131 -0.50 20.98 6.56
N LYS A 132 -1.41 21.94 6.81
CA LYS A 132 -2.79 21.65 7.25
C LYS A 132 -3.62 20.95 6.19
N ASP A 133 -3.29 21.11 4.91
CA ASP A 133 -4.00 20.48 3.79
C ASP A 133 -3.71 18.97 3.73
N PHE A 134 -2.69 18.51 4.45
CA PHE A 134 -2.27 17.10 4.54
C PHE A 134 -2.49 16.50 5.93
N ILE A 135 -3.45 17.00 6.70
CA ILE A 135 -3.86 16.44 7.98
C ILE A 135 -5.19 15.68 7.78
N PHE A 136 -5.11 14.35 7.73
CA PHE A 136 -6.27 13.45 7.57
C PHE A 136 -6.63 12.74 8.87
N SER A 137 -5.83 12.93 9.91
CA SER A 137 -6.09 12.46 11.27
C SER A 137 -5.76 13.55 12.26
N ASP A 138 -6.64 13.80 13.23
CA ASP A 138 -6.43 14.79 14.28
C ASP A 138 -5.32 14.40 15.26
N VAL A 139 -4.87 13.15 15.21
CA VAL A 139 -3.85 12.59 16.09
C VAL A 139 -2.81 11.79 15.32
N ASN A 140 -1.58 11.78 15.80
CA ASN A 140 -0.59 10.82 15.37
C ASN A 140 -0.84 9.49 16.10
N HIS A 141 -1.56 8.59 15.45
CA HIS A 141 -1.95 7.31 16.04
C HIS A 141 -0.75 6.47 16.52
N MET A 142 0.39 6.52 15.81
CA MET A 142 1.61 5.79 16.19
C MET A 142 2.25 6.26 17.51
N GLN A 143 1.73 7.34 18.11
CA GLN A 143 2.12 7.84 19.43
C GLN A 143 1.03 7.58 20.50
N SER A 144 -0.12 7.01 20.12
CA SER A 144 -1.23 6.69 21.03
C SER A 144 -1.00 5.36 21.74
N ASP A 145 -1.14 5.34 23.09
CA ASP A 145 -0.98 4.13 23.88
C ASP A 145 -1.98 3.04 23.47
N VAL A 146 -3.24 3.39 23.22
CA VAL A 146 -4.29 2.44 22.78
C VAL A 146 -3.91 1.82 21.44
N TRP A 147 -3.47 2.63 20.48
CA TRP A 147 -3.06 2.16 19.17
C TRP A 147 -1.84 1.22 19.29
N LEU A 148 -0.83 1.61 20.07
CA LEU A 148 0.38 0.81 20.28
C LEU A 148 0.10 -0.52 20.98
N GLU A 149 -0.85 -0.54 21.92
CA GLU A 149 -1.26 -1.78 22.58
C GLU A 149 -2.00 -2.71 21.60
N ASN A 150 -2.95 -2.17 20.82
CA ASN A 150 -3.67 -2.93 19.82
C ASN A 150 -2.76 -3.38 18.66
N PHE A 151 -1.66 -2.67 18.36
CA PHE A 151 -0.71 -3.09 17.34
C PHE A 151 -0.07 -4.45 17.65
N LYS A 152 0.07 -4.82 18.91
CA LYS A 152 0.59 -6.13 19.35
C LYS A 152 -0.32 -7.31 18.94
N LEU A 153 -1.59 -7.04 18.63
CA LEU A 153 -2.50 -8.06 18.11
C LEU A 153 -2.01 -8.63 16.77
N LEU A 154 -1.22 -7.86 16.01
CA LEU A 154 -0.68 -8.33 14.73
C LEU A 154 0.31 -9.48 14.92
N ASP A 155 1.15 -9.44 15.94
CA ASP A 155 2.01 -10.58 16.31
C ASP A 155 1.16 -11.78 16.77
N LYS A 156 0.16 -11.53 17.63
CA LYS A 156 -0.75 -12.58 18.14
C LYS A 156 -1.46 -13.34 17.01
N TYR A 157 -1.92 -12.63 15.98
CA TYR A 157 -2.67 -13.20 14.86
C TYR A 157 -1.81 -13.47 13.61
N ASN A 158 -0.48 -13.27 13.71
CA ASN A 158 0.45 -13.42 12.59
C ASN A 158 0.03 -12.65 11.34
N LEU A 159 -0.31 -11.36 11.53
CA LEU A 159 -0.73 -10.44 10.48
C LEU A 159 0.39 -9.45 10.14
N SER A 160 0.47 -9.02 8.88
CA SER A 160 1.32 -7.91 8.46
C SER A 160 0.64 -6.56 8.70
N PHE A 161 1.43 -5.48 8.68
CA PHE A 161 0.96 -4.12 8.74
C PHE A 161 1.40 -3.31 7.52
N ASP A 162 0.47 -2.88 6.69
CA ASP A 162 0.72 -1.94 5.61
C ASP A 162 0.72 -0.51 6.17
N LEU A 163 1.89 0.11 6.22
CA LEU A 163 2.08 1.45 6.77
C LEU A 163 1.87 2.51 5.69
N GLY A 164 0.67 3.10 5.66
CA GLY A 164 0.36 4.31 4.90
C GLY A 164 0.60 5.54 5.77
N CYS A 165 1.66 6.30 5.49
CA CYS A 165 2.01 7.52 6.22
C CYS A 165 2.79 8.48 5.34
N PHE A 166 2.90 9.75 5.76
CA PHE A 166 3.81 10.69 5.13
C PHE A 166 5.23 10.56 5.67
N TYR A 167 6.19 11.04 4.89
CA TYR A 167 7.63 10.95 5.20
C TYR A 167 8.03 11.55 6.56
N ASN A 168 7.32 12.58 7.05
CA ASN A 168 7.58 13.15 8.38
C ASN A 168 7.27 12.21 9.55
N GLN A 169 6.49 11.14 9.30
CA GLN A 169 6.07 10.14 10.30
C GLN A 169 6.95 8.88 10.27
N LEU A 170 7.96 8.79 9.37
CA LEU A 170 8.81 7.60 9.22
C LEU A 170 9.59 7.24 10.48
N LEU A 171 9.96 8.24 11.30
CA LEU A 171 10.61 7.99 12.58
C LEU A 171 9.66 7.29 13.57
N ASP A 172 8.40 7.69 13.61
CA ASP A 172 7.39 7.01 14.44
C ASP A 172 7.17 5.58 13.96
N GLY A 173 7.05 5.38 12.64
CA GLY A 173 7.00 4.05 12.03
C GLY A 173 8.21 3.18 12.39
N ALA A 174 9.42 3.75 12.37
CA ALA A 174 10.64 3.05 12.78
C ALA A 174 10.60 2.64 14.25
N ASN A 175 10.10 3.51 15.13
CA ASN A 175 9.94 3.22 16.57
C ASN A 175 8.91 2.10 16.81
N VAL A 176 7.81 2.09 16.07
CA VAL A 176 6.80 1.00 16.11
C VAL A 176 7.44 -0.32 15.66
N ALA A 177 8.16 -0.33 14.53
CA ALA A 177 8.82 -1.51 13.99
C ALA A 177 9.84 -2.09 14.98
N LYS A 178 10.66 -1.24 15.58
CA LYS A 178 11.67 -1.63 16.57
C LYS A 178 11.07 -2.29 17.82
N LYS A 179 9.90 -1.81 18.26
CA LYS A 179 9.19 -2.37 19.43
C LYS A 179 8.43 -3.66 19.11
N ASN A 180 8.18 -3.95 17.85
CA ASN A 180 7.39 -5.10 17.38
C ASN A 180 8.15 -5.90 16.30
N PRO A 181 9.32 -6.50 16.63
CA PRO A 181 10.21 -7.10 15.64
C PRO A 181 9.62 -8.32 14.92
N ASN A 182 8.58 -8.96 15.48
CA ASN A 182 7.91 -10.11 14.89
C ASN A 182 6.83 -9.71 13.87
N VAL A 183 6.39 -8.45 13.87
CA VAL A 183 5.38 -7.96 12.91
C VAL A 183 6.09 -7.52 11.63
N SER A 184 5.72 -8.12 10.50
CA SER A 184 6.17 -7.65 9.19
C SER A 184 5.45 -6.35 8.84
N MET A 185 6.19 -5.25 8.73
CA MET A 185 5.67 -3.96 8.30
C MET A 185 6.01 -3.70 6.84
N ILE A 186 5.09 -3.16 6.08
CA ILE A 186 5.26 -2.84 4.67
C ILE A 186 4.98 -1.35 4.46
N LEU A 187 6.04 -0.55 4.29
CA LEU A 187 5.91 0.87 4.01
C LEU A 187 5.29 1.07 2.62
N ASN A 188 4.13 1.72 2.57
CA ASN A 188 3.46 2.00 1.30
C ASN A 188 4.11 3.18 0.58
N HIS A 189 4.17 3.09 -0.75
CA HIS A 189 4.46 4.20 -1.67
C HIS A 189 5.73 4.99 -1.31
N VAL A 190 6.82 4.25 -1.00
CA VAL A 190 8.13 4.84 -0.66
C VAL A 190 8.07 5.91 0.44
N GLY A 191 7.08 5.83 1.34
CA GLY A 191 6.87 6.82 2.40
C GLY A 191 6.38 8.18 1.89
N GLN A 192 5.78 8.23 0.71
CA GLN A 192 5.10 9.39 0.11
C GLN A 192 5.89 10.71 0.17
N PRO A 193 6.90 10.92 -0.69
CA PRO A 193 7.64 12.19 -0.80
C PRO A 193 6.79 13.26 -1.52
N ILE A 194 5.72 13.74 -0.87
CA ILE A 194 4.76 14.70 -1.41
C ILE A 194 5.34 16.12 -1.59
N LYS A 195 6.44 16.42 -0.95
CA LYS A 195 7.19 17.66 -1.04
C LYS A 195 8.59 17.36 -1.57
N ARG A 196 8.99 18.06 -2.65
CA ARG A 196 10.25 17.82 -3.34
C ARG A 196 11.24 18.96 -3.22
N GLU A 197 10.92 20.02 -2.46
CA GLU A 197 11.83 21.07 -2.06
C GLU A 197 13.00 20.46 -1.28
N LYS A 198 14.20 21.01 -1.47
CA LYS A 198 15.46 20.43 -0.96
C LYS A 198 15.40 19.97 0.50
N GLU A 199 14.86 20.83 1.38
CA GLU A 199 14.79 20.51 2.82
C GLU A 199 13.86 19.32 3.12
N GLU A 200 12.66 19.33 2.54
CA GLU A 200 11.67 18.28 2.77
C GLU A 200 12.07 16.97 2.09
N TYR A 201 12.74 17.05 0.94
CA TYR A 201 13.28 15.87 0.26
C TYR A 201 14.41 15.22 1.06
N GLU A 202 15.29 16.00 1.71
CA GLU A 202 16.29 15.45 2.63
C GLU A 202 15.65 14.87 3.91
N ARG A 203 14.54 15.43 4.40
CA ARG A 203 13.76 14.79 5.50
C ARG A 203 13.25 13.42 5.09
N TRP A 204 12.69 13.32 3.88
CA TRP A 204 12.24 12.03 3.33
C TRP A 204 13.40 11.04 3.26
N LYS A 205 14.53 11.41 2.68
CA LYS A 205 15.72 10.54 2.60
C LYS A 205 16.17 10.05 3.99
N ASN A 206 16.28 10.93 4.94
CA ASN A 206 16.64 10.57 6.31
C ASN A 206 15.61 9.63 6.96
N GLY A 207 14.33 9.86 6.73
CA GLY A 207 13.25 9.00 7.19
C GLY A 207 13.34 7.58 6.60
N ILE A 208 13.53 7.47 5.28
CA ILE A 208 13.72 6.20 4.57
C ILE A 208 14.93 5.44 5.14
N LYS A 209 16.06 6.12 5.31
CA LYS A 209 17.25 5.51 5.90
C LYS A 209 16.97 4.99 7.30
N THR A 210 16.34 5.81 8.16
CA THR A 210 16.04 5.43 9.55
C THR A 210 15.10 4.24 9.65
N ILE A 211 14.00 4.23 8.88
CA ILE A 211 13.03 3.14 8.96
C ILE A 211 13.60 1.84 8.37
N SER A 212 14.48 1.92 7.36
CA SER A 212 15.12 0.77 6.72
C SER A 212 16.09 0.01 7.63
N GLU A 213 16.56 0.62 8.71
CA GLU A 213 17.41 -0.05 9.73
C GLU A 213 16.68 -1.20 10.43
N ASN A 214 15.34 -1.18 10.44
CA ASN A 214 14.52 -2.23 11.02
C ASN A 214 14.32 -3.38 10.03
N GLN A 215 14.83 -4.57 10.33
CA GLN A 215 14.82 -5.71 9.42
C GLN A 215 13.42 -6.28 9.14
N ASN A 216 12.44 -5.98 9.98
CA ASN A 216 11.03 -6.35 9.81
C ASN A 216 10.25 -5.35 8.97
N VAL A 217 10.89 -4.31 8.42
CA VAL A 217 10.26 -3.34 7.52
C VAL A 217 10.65 -3.61 6.07
N ASN A 218 9.66 -3.65 5.21
CA ASN A 218 9.75 -3.78 3.75
C ASN A 218 9.18 -2.51 3.10
N CYS A 219 9.46 -2.27 1.82
CA CYS A 219 8.98 -1.07 1.14
C CYS A 219 8.33 -1.36 -0.22
N LYS A 220 7.17 -0.75 -0.48
CA LYS A 220 6.52 -0.78 -1.79
C LYS A 220 7.09 0.33 -2.67
N LEU A 221 7.66 -0.08 -3.80
CA LEU A 221 8.07 0.77 -4.91
C LEU A 221 6.83 1.07 -5.77
N SER A 222 6.04 2.05 -5.36
CA SER A 222 4.75 2.40 -5.96
C SER A 222 4.31 3.81 -5.58
N GLY A 223 3.22 4.31 -6.18
CA GLY A 223 2.58 5.57 -5.80
C GLY A 223 3.44 6.83 -6.01
N VAL A 224 4.57 6.72 -6.69
CA VAL A 224 5.45 7.86 -6.96
C VAL A 224 4.83 8.83 -7.95
N THR A 225 3.92 8.36 -8.80
CA THR A 225 3.16 9.15 -9.75
C THR A 225 2.13 10.04 -9.07
N MET A 226 1.57 9.64 -7.92
CA MET A 226 0.70 10.47 -7.10
C MET A 226 1.42 11.70 -6.52
N THR A 227 2.71 11.58 -6.25
CA THR A 227 3.51 12.63 -5.60
C THR A 227 4.30 13.47 -6.60
N ASP A 228 4.30 13.09 -7.88
CA ASP A 228 4.93 13.80 -9.01
C ASP A 228 4.08 13.62 -10.27
N HIS A 229 3.13 14.52 -10.51
CA HIS A 229 2.22 14.42 -11.67
C HIS A 229 2.96 14.58 -13.02
N ASN A 230 4.17 15.15 -13.01
CA ASN A 230 5.04 15.29 -14.17
C ASN A 230 6.17 14.26 -14.21
N TRP A 231 5.94 13.10 -13.60
CA TRP A 231 6.93 12.06 -13.45
C TRP A 231 7.59 11.65 -14.78
N THR A 232 8.87 11.32 -14.70
CA THR A 232 9.67 10.75 -15.77
C THR A 232 10.36 9.48 -15.28
N ASN A 233 10.93 8.71 -16.20
CA ASN A 233 11.72 7.54 -15.81
C ASN A 233 12.89 7.93 -14.89
N GLU A 234 13.50 9.10 -15.11
CA GLU A 234 14.60 9.61 -14.29
C GLU A 234 14.13 9.92 -12.86
N SER A 235 12.97 10.58 -12.71
CA SER A 235 12.44 10.94 -11.38
C SER A 235 12.00 9.69 -10.59
N ILE A 236 11.46 8.68 -11.26
CA ILE A 236 11.15 7.38 -10.64
C ILE A 236 12.44 6.66 -10.24
N LYS A 237 13.42 6.60 -11.16
CA LYS A 237 14.68 5.91 -10.94
C LYS A 237 15.43 6.45 -9.73
N GLU A 238 15.53 7.78 -9.58
CA GLU A 238 16.19 8.40 -8.44
C GLU A 238 15.60 7.91 -7.10
N ILE A 239 14.26 7.86 -7.01
CA ILE A 239 13.57 7.42 -5.79
C ILE A 239 13.76 5.92 -5.57
N PHE A 240 13.57 5.10 -6.60
CA PHE A 240 13.65 3.65 -6.46
C PHE A 240 15.05 3.20 -6.11
N ASP A 241 16.08 3.74 -6.77
CA ASP A 241 17.48 3.44 -6.46
C ASP A 241 17.79 3.79 -5.01
N TYR A 242 17.42 4.99 -4.54
CA TYR A 242 17.67 5.39 -3.16
C TYR A 242 16.98 4.47 -2.15
N VAL A 243 15.72 4.08 -2.40
CA VAL A 243 14.98 3.17 -1.52
C VAL A 243 15.61 1.79 -1.53
N ILE A 244 15.98 1.27 -2.70
CA ILE A 244 16.64 -0.05 -2.83
C ILE A 244 18.01 -0.03 -2.16
N ASP A 245 18.78 1.04 -2.28
CA ASP A 245 20.06 1.21 -1.58
C ASP A 245 19.91 1.13 -0.05
N CYS A 246 18.81 1.68 0.49
CA CYS A 246 18.53 1.65 1.92
C CYS A 246 17.97 0.30 2.42
N PHE A 247 17.02 -0.30 1.70
CA PHE A 247 16.32 -1.51 2.13
C PHE A 247 16.98 -2.80 1.63
N GLY A 248 17.67 -2.75 0.49
CA GLY A 248 18.11 -3.91 -0.26
C GLY A 248 16.99 -4.56 -1.09
N ILE A 249 17.39 -5.29 -2.13
CA ILE A 249 16.48 -5.97 -3.07
C ILE A 249 15.46 -6.88 -2.35
N ASP A 250 15.88 -7.59 -1.33
CA ASP A 250 15.05 -8.60 -0.63
C ASP A 250 13.90 -8.02 0.18
N ARG A 251 13.92 -6.70 0.43
CA ARG A 251 12.88 -5.99 1.19
C ARG A 251 12.13 -4.93 0.37
N CYS A 252 12.31 -4.91 -0.95
CA CYS A 252 11.56 -4.04 -1.85
C CYS A 252 10.59 -4.85 -2.71
N ILE A 253 9.39 -4.30 -2.98
CA ILE A 253 8.36 -4.90 -3.81
C ILE A 253 7.73 -3.85 -4.74
N VAL A 254 7.60 -4.16 -6.02
CA VAL A 254 6.94 -3.29 -7.01
C VAL A 254 5.43 -3.48 -6.95
N ALA A 255 4.67 -2.39 -6.94
CA ALA A 255 3.21 -2.43 -6.87
C ALA A 255 2.56 -1.35 -7.74
N SER A 256 1.29 -1.55 -8.14
CA SER A 256 0.58 -0.66 -9.04
C SER A 256 -0.04 0.55 -8.37
N ASN A 257 -0.67 0.36 -7.22
CA ASN A 257 -1.60 1.32 -6.62
C ASN A 257 -2.84 1.63 -7.51
N PHE A 258 -3.25 0.67 -8.35
CA PHE A 258 -4.41 0.85 -9.22
C PHE A 258 -5.74 0.61 -8.47
N PRO A 259 -6.77 1.40 -8.79
CA PRO A 259 -6.83 2.39 -9.86
C PRO A 259 -6.40 3.82 -9.47
N VAL A 260 -5.87 4.08 -8.28
CA VAL A 260 -5.50 5.45 -7.89
C VAL A 260 -4.44 6.04 -8.86
N ASP A 261 -3.40 5.28 -9.18
CA ASP A 261 -2.35 5.74 -10.11
C ASP A 261 -2.83 5.83 -11.58
N LYS A 262 -4.04 5.33 -11.90
CA LYS A 262 -4.68 5.53 -13.22
C LYS A 262 -4.92 7.00 -13.55
N LEU A 263 -5.04 7.86 -12.52
CA LEU A 263 -5.09 9.32 -12.68
C LEU A 263 -3.84 9.89 -13.40
N PHE A 264 -2.70 9.20 -13.30
CA PHE A 264 -1.39 9.69 -13.76
C PHE A 264 -0.82 8.89 -14.93
N GLY A 265 -1.49 7.82 -15.33
CA GLY A 265 -1.08 7.00 -16.47
C GLY A 265 -1.80 5.65 -16.54
N SER A 266 -1.78 5.02 -17.73
CA SER A 266 -2.29 3.66 -17.86
C SER A 266 -1.40 2.69 -17.07
N TYR A 267 -1.95 1.53 -16.71
CA TYR A 267 -1.22 0.44 -16.06
C TYR A 267 0.07 0.10 -16.83
N ASP A 268 -0.05 -0.08 -18.14
CA ASP A 268 1.09 -0.36 -19.01
C ASP A 268 2.17 0.72 -18.98
N LYS A 269 1.76 2.00 -19.04
CA LYS A 269 2.71 3.11 -19.01
C LYS A 269 3.54 3.08 -17.73
N ILE A 270 2.87 2.90 -16.59
CA ILE A 270 3.52 2.93 -15.26
C ILE A 270 4.40 1.69 -15.05
N TYR A 271 3.87 0.48 -15.32
CA TYR A 271 4.66 -0.74 -15.15
C TYR A 271 5.83 -0.85 -16.14
N ASN A 272 5.67 -0.37 -17.36
CA ASN A 272 6.78 -0.33 -18.32
C ASN A 272 7.88 0.65 -17.86
N ALA A 273 7.51 1.80 -17.29
CA ALA A 273 8.48 2.70 -16.68
C ALA A 273 9.22 2.02 -15.50
N TYR A 274 8.50 1.33 -14.61
CA TYR A 274 9.12 0.58 -13.50
C TYR A 274 10.08 -0.51 -14.01
N LYS A 275 9.68 -1.28 -15.02
CA LYS A 275 10.54 -2.30 -15.65
C LYS A 275 11.78 -1.70 -16.32
N GLU A 276 11.65 -0.52 -16.92
CA GLU A 276 12.76 0.17 -17.57
C GLU A 276 13.76 0.69 -16.55
N VAL A 277 13.30 1.40 -15.50
CA VAL A 277 14.19 1.98 -14.49
C VAL A 277 14.91 0.92 -13.65
N LEU A 278 14.30 -0.26 -13.49
CA LEU A 278 14.87 -1.40 -12.78
C LEU A 278 15.64 -2.38 -13.69
N SER A 279 15.75 -2.10 -14.99
CA SER A 279 16.36 -3.01 -15.97
C SER A 279 17.87 -3.22 -15.78
N HIS A 280 18.52 -2.41 -14.98
CA HIS A 280 19.96 -2.55 -14.65
C HIS A 280 20.21 -3.60 -13.55
N TYR A 281 19.18 -4.04 -12.81
CA TYR A 281 19.26 -5.19 -11.92
C TYR A 281 19.18 -6.51 -12.70
N SER A 282 19.79 -7.56 -12.17
CA SER A 282 19.75 -8.90 -12.78
C SER A 282 18.32 -9.47 -12.86
N ASP A 283 18.12 -10.50 -13.68
CA ASP A 283 16.83 -11.17 -13.83
C ASP A 283 16.33 -11.76 -12.49
N ASP A 284 17.24 -12.31 -11.66
CA ASP A 284 16.91 -12.85 -10.35
C ASP A 284 16.49 -11.75 -9.36
N GLU A 285 17.16 -10.61 -9.38
CA GLU A 285 16.78 -9.44 -8.56
C GLU A 285 15.43 -8.87 -9.02
N ASN A 286 15.22 -8.71 -10.32
CA ASN A 286 13.94 -8.28 -10.86
C ASN A 286 12.81 -9.27 -10.49
N LYS A 287 13.06 -10.58 -10.54
CA LYS A 287 12.10 -11.59 -10.10
C LYS A 287 11.73 -11.45 -8.63
N LYS A 288 12.69 -11.08 -7.77
CA LYS A 288 12.40 -10.76 -6.36
C LYS A 288 11.52 -9.52 -6.24
N LEU A 289 11.89 -8.42 -6.90
CA LEU A 289 11.16 -7.14 -6.85
C LEU A 289 9.73 -7.25 -7.37
N PHE A 290 9.52 -7.97 -8.49
CA PHE A 290 8.21 -8.05 -9.15
C PHE A 290 7.35 -9.23 -8.70
N GLN A 291 7.87 -10.21 -7.96
CA GLN A 291 7.11 -11.40 -7.61
C GLN A 291 7.44 -12.00 -6.24
N LEU A 292 8.67 -12.49 -6.04
CA LEU A 292 8.97 -13.41 -4.96
C LEU A 292 8.84 -12.76 -3.57
N ASN A 293 9.28 -11.50 -3.43
CA ASN A 293 9.18 -10.79 -2.17
C ASN A 293 7.72 -10.54 -1.79
N ALA A 294 6.88 -10.14 -2.77
CA ALA A 294 5.44 -9.96 -2.54
C ALA A 294 4.76 -11.28 -2.12
N ASN A 295 5.06 -12.39 -2.82
CA ASN A 295 4.51 -13.70 -2.48
C ASN A 295 4.87 -14.11 -1.05
N LYS A 296 6.12 -13.91 -0.64
CA LYS A 296 6.58 -14.20 0.72
C LYS A 296 5.86 -13.33 1.77
N LEU A 297 5.79 -12.01 1.55
CA LEU A 297 5.23 -11.06 2.50
C LEU A 297 3.73 -11.26 2.72
N TYR A 298 2.99 -11.54 1.65
CA TYR A 298 1.54 -11.69 1.67
C TYR A 298 1.09 -13.17 1.65
N LYS A 299 2.00 -14.10 1.95
CA LYS A 299 1.71 -15.54 2.11
C LYS A 299 1.01 -16.16 0.89
N ILE A 300 1.38 -15.72 -0.31
CA ILE A 300 0.84 -16.20 -1.58
C ILE A 300 1.62 -17.43 -2.04
N ASN A 301 0.93 -18.55 -2.23
CA ASN A 301 1.50 -19.83 -2.68
C ASN A 301 1.61 -19.91 -4.21
#